data_772207ae7188e61ed320dbdeabf06437
#
_entry.id   772207ae7188e61ed320dbdeabf06437
#
_cell.length_a   1.000
_cell.length_b   1.000
_cell.length_c   1.000
_cell.angle_alpha   90.00
_cell.angle_beta   90.00
_cell.angle_gamma   90.00
#
_symmetry.space_group_name_H-M   'P 1'
#
loop_
_entity.id
_entity.type
_entity.pdbx_description
1 polymer ?
#
loop_
_entity_poly.entity_id
_entity_poly.type
_entity_poly.pdbx_seq_one_letter_code
_entity_poly.pdbx_strand_id
1 'polypeptide(L)'
;MGYPPDVMGDAPSLLTPDQQIDCTGLFCPMPIVKTREAIRAMRVGQLLAMLSDDPGSDPDMRSWAQNTGQELLDVSRHGAVYRFLVRKTR
;
A
#
# COMPACT_ATOMS: atom_id res chain seq x y z
N MET A 1 -12.55 -6.22 -19.89
CA MET A 1 -12.32 -5.65 -19.72
C MET A 1 -11.21 -5.34 -19.26
N GLY A 2 -10.68 -5.38 -18.66
CA GLY A 2 -9.45 -5.00 -18.14
C GLY A 2 -9.23 -3.51 -18.17
N TYR A 3 -8.00 -3.13 -18.09
CA TYR A 3 -7.66 -1.72 -18.07
C TYR A 3 -7.65 -1.12 -19.44
N PRO A 4 -8.01 0.16 -19.53
CA PRO A 4 -7.81 0.89 -20.78
C PRO A 4 -6.32 0.91 -21.14
N PRO A 5 -6.00 0.93 -22.44
CA PRO A 5 -4.60 0.93 -22.86
C PRO A 5 -3.80 2.13 -22.35
N ASP A 6 -4.45 3.26 -22.13
CA ASP A 6 -3.76 4.47 -21.70
C ASP A 6 -3.21 4.36 -20.27
N VAL A 7 -3.67 3.38 -19.49
CA VAL A 7 -3.12 3.12 -18.17
C VAL A 7 -1.66 2.68 -18.26
N MET A 8 -1.23 2.25 -19.41
CA MET A 8 0.10 1.70 -19.60
C MET A 8 1.24 2.64 -19.24
N GLY A 9 0.99 3.93 -19.23
CA GLY A 9 2.02 4.88 -18.88
C GLY A 9 2.29 5.02 -17.41
N ASP A 10 1.48 4.42 -16.56
CA ASP A 10 1.49 4.66 -15.13
C ASP A 10 1.98 3.41 -14.41
N ALA A 11 3.30 3.26 -14.37
CA ALA A 11 3.92 2.01 -13.97
C ALA A 11 3.50 1.49 -12.61
N PRO A 12 3.50 2.29 -11.51
CA PRO A 12 3.12 1.73 -10.20
C PRO A 12 1.69 1.22 -10.16
N SER A 13 0.76 1.88 -10.86
CA SER A 13 -0.63 1.45 -10.87
C SER A 13 -0.86 0.23 -11.74
N LEU A 14 0.11 -0.14 -12.59
CA LEU A 14 0.01 -1.35 -13.40
C LEU A 14 0.54 -2.58 -12.69
N LEU A 15 1.25 -2.40 -11.58
CA LEU A 15 1.82 -3.52 -10.85
C LEU A 15 0.70 -4.26 -10.12
N THR A 16 0.69 -5.57 -10.28
CA THR A 16 -0.28 -6.41 -9.60
C THR A 16 0.27 -6.75 -8.21
N PRO A 17 -0.43 -6.39 -7.15
CA PRO A 17 0.05 -6.75 -5.82
C PRO A 17 -0.05 -8.26 -5.58
N ASP A 18 0.91 -8.78 -4.86
CA ASP A 18 0.89 -10.18 -4.44
C ASP A 18 -0.07 -10.38 -3.30
N GLN A 19 -0.30 -9.34 -2.52
CA GLN A 19 -1.16 -9.36 -1.36
C GLN A 19 -1.94 -8.05 -1.29
N GLN A 20 -3.18 -8.11 -0.85
CA GLN A 20 -3.96 -6.90 -0.60
C GLN A 20 -4.64 -7.01 0.75
N ILE A 21 -4.60 -5.93 1.53
CA ILE A 21 -5.30 -5.86 2.79
C ILE A 21 -6.21 -4.64 2.79
N ASP A 22 -7.38 -4.81 3.36
CA ASP A 22 -8.39 -3.75 3.46
C ASP A 22 -8.47 -3.28 4.90
N CYS A 23 -7.93 -2.10 5.14
CA CYS A 23 -7.95 -1.47 6.47
C CYS A 23 -8.97 -0.35 6.56
N THR A 24 -9.93 -0.29 5.62
CA THR A 24 -11.00 0.70 5.73
C THR A 24 -11.82 0.43 6.99
N GLY A 25 -12.24 1.51 7.64
CA GLY A 25 -12.93 1.40 8.92
C GLY A 25 -12.02 1.25 10.12
N LEU A 26 -10.71 1.08 9.92
CA LEU A 26 -9.74 1.00 11.00
C LEU A 26 -9.08 2.35 11.23
N PHE A 27 -8.70 2.60 12.48
CA PHE A 27 -8.07 3.84 12.86
C PHE A 27 -6.64 3.59 13.31
N CYS A 28 -5.81 4.65 13.24
CA CYS A 28 -4.45 4.61 13.75
C CYS A 28 -4.45 4.04 15.19
N PRO A 29 -3.56 3.09 15.49
CA PRO A 29 -2.42 2.63 14.68
C PRO A 29 -2.72 1.34 13.89
N MET A 30 -3.97 0.92 13.77
CA MET A 30 -4.28 -0.40 13.21
C MET A 30 -3.87 -0.58 11.74
N PRO A 31 -4.03 0.42 10.84
CA PRO A 31 -3.55 0.22 9.48
C PRO A 31 -2.05 -0.11 9.42
N ILE A 32 -1.25 0.53 10.25
CA ILE A 32 0.20 0.26 10.29
C ILE A 32 0.47 -1.13 10.86
N VAL A 33 -0.27 -1.51 11.91
CA VAL A 33 -0.10 -2.83 12.52
C VAL A 33 -0.40 -3.92 11.51
N LYS A 34 -1.51 -3.77 10.78
CA LYS A 34 -1.90 -4.76 9.76
C LYS A 34 -0.90 -4.81 8.61
N THR A 35 -0.39 -3.65 8.20
CA THR A 35 0.64 -3.59 7.15
C THR A 35 1.89 -4.34 7.58
N ARG A 36 2.33 -4.13 8.82
CA ARG A 36 3.52 -4.80 9.34
C ARG A 36 3.32 -6.31 9.37
N GLU A 37 2.16 -6.77 9.80
CA GLU A 37 1.84 -8.19 9.83
C GLU A 37 1.88 -8.81 8.44
N ALA A 38 1.28 -8.12 7.46
CA ALA A 38 1.26 -8.61 6.09
C ALA A 38 2.66 -8.69 5.50
N ILE A 39 3.46 -7.66 5.71
CA ILE A 39 4.83 -7.61 5.19
C ILE A 39 5.68 -8.74 5.78
N ARG A 40 5.49 -9.05 7.07
CA ARG A 40 6.24 -10.14 7.70
C ARG A 40 6.00 -11.49 7.03
N ALA A 41 4.78 -11.71 6.55
CA ALA A 41 4.41 -12.98 5.93
C ALA A 41 4.80 -13.05 4.47
N MET A 42 5.28 -11.95 3.90
CA MET A 42 5.61 -11.86 2.48
C MET A 42 7.08 -12.12 2.24
N ARG A 43 7.43 -12.34 0.98
CA ARG A 43 8.82 -12.49 0.55
C ARG A 43 9.36 -11.15 0.07
N VAL A 44 10.67 -10.99 0.20
CA VAL A 44 11.35 -9.82 -0.34
C VAL A 44 11.07 -9.72 -1.84
N GLY A 45 10.72 -8.53 -2.29
CA GLY A 45 10.36 -8.26 -3.68
C GLY A 45 8.89 -8.30 -3.96
N GLN A 46 8.08 -8.87 -3.07
CA GLN A 46 6.65 -8.92 -3.26
C GLN A 46 5.98 -7.59 -2.94
N LEU A 47 4.82 -7.39 -3.54
CA LEU A 47 4.07 -6.14 -3.47
C LEU A 47 2.84 -6.30 -2.61
N LEU A 48 2.60 -5.31 -1.76
CA LEU A 48 1.41 -5.24 -0.91
C LEU A 48 0.62 -4.00 -1.27
N ALA A 49 -0.68 -4.17 -1.50
CA ALA A 49 -1.60 -3.04 -1.59
C ALA A 49 -2.39 -2.95 -0.29
N MET A 50 -2.41 -1.77 0.32
CA MET A 50 -3.14 -1.54 1.57
C MET A 50 -4.12 -0.40 1.36
N LEU A 51 -5.38 -0.65 1.69
CA LEU A 51 -6.44 0.34 1.61
C LEU A 51 -6.76 0.88 3.00
N SER A 52 -6.94 2.19 3.10
CA SER A 52 -7.31 2.84 4.35
C SER A 52 -8.15 4.08 4.06
N ASP A 53 -9.12 4.35 4.91
CA ASP A 53 -9.90 5.58 4.82
C ASP A 53 -9.59 6.55 5.96
N ASP A 54 -8.55 6.28 6.71
CA ASP A 54 -8.07 7.18 7.77
C ASP A 54 -7.04 8.13 7.16
N PRO A 55 -7.28 9.46 7.17
CA PRO A 55 -6.31 10.41 6.62
C PRO A 55 -4.95 10.34 7.29
N GLY A 56 -4.89 9.93 8.55
CA GLY A 56 -3.63 9.75 9.26
C GLY A 56 -2.75 8.65 8.69
N SER A 57 -3.33 7.74 7.89
CA SER A 57 -2.57 6.66 7.28
C SER A 57 -1.52 7.17 6.29
N ASP A 58 -1.77 8.29 5.63
CA ASP A 58 -0.81 8.80 4.65
C ASP A 58 0.53 9.18 5.32
N PRO A 59 0.57 10.11 6.29
CA PRO A 59 1.84 10.40 6.94
C PRO A 59 2.39 9.20 7.70
N ASP A 60 1.52 8.37 8.27
CA ASP A 60 1.98 7.19 9.02
C ASP A 60 2.67 6.18 8.12
N MET A 61 2.11 5.91 6.95
CA MET A 61 2.71 4.96 6.02
C MET A 61 4.04 5.48 5.47
N ARG A 62 4.14 6.77 5.23
CA ARG A 62 5.40 7.36 4.77
C ARG A 62 6.48 7.23 5.83
N SER A 63 6.15 7.52 7.08
CA SER A 63 7.08 7.36 8.19
C SER A 63 7.47 5.90 8.40
N TRP A 64 6.48 5.01 8.36
CA TRP A 64 6.72 3.59 8.54
C TRP A 64 7.66 3.05 7.47
N ALA A 65 7.42 3.41 6.21
CA ALA A 65 8.27 2.95 5.11
C ALA A 65 9.70 3.46 5.28
N GLN A 66 9.84 4.73 5.63
CA GLN A 66 11.15 5.33 5.84
C GLN A 66 11.89 4.67 7.00
N ASN A 67 11.19 4.42 8.11
CA ASN A 67 11.80 3.87 9.31
C ASN A 67 12.16 2.40 9.16
N THR A 68 11.39 1.65 8.39
CA THR A 68 11.63 0.22 8.21
C THR A 68 12.47 -0.10 6.99
N GLY A 69 12.64 0.86 6.08
CA GLY A 69 13.34 0.63 4.83
C GLY A 69 12.50 -0.04 3.76
N GLN A 70 11.22 -0.29 4.04
CA GLN A 70 10.32 -0.81 3.00
C GLN A 70 10.07 0.28 1.96
N GLU A 71 9.78 -0.13 0.73
CA GLU A 71 9.67 0.81 -0.37
C GLU A 71 8.20 1.13 -0.64
N LEU A 72 7.83 2.39 -0.42
CA LEU A 72 6.49 2.88 -0.74
C LEU A 72 6.51 3.36 -2.19
N LEU A 73 5.91 2.56 -3.08
CA LEU A 73 5.99 2.80 -4.52
C LEU A 73 4.95 3.80 -5.00
N ASP A 74 3.77 3.79 -4.40
CA ASP A 74 2.69 4.63 -4.87
C ASP A 74 1.70 4.88 -3.76
N VAL A 75 1.12 6.07 -3.77
CA VAL A 75 0.00 6.44 -2.91
C VAL A 75 -1.05 7.07 -3.81
N SER A 76 -2.21 6.45 -3.87
CA SER A 76 -3.31 6.99 -4.65
C SER A 76 -4.54 7.15 -3.75
N ARG A 77 -5.50 7.93 -4.22
CA ARG A 77 -6.68 8.23 -3.43
C ARG A 77 -7.90 8.26 -4.33
N HIS A 78 -8.96 7.59 -3.90
CA HIS A 78 -10.25 7.60 -4.57
C HIS A 78 -11.30 7.95 -3.53
N GLY A 79 -11.81 9.18 -3.57
CA GLY A 79 -12.71 9.67 -2.54
C GLY A 79 -12.00 9.69 -1.20
N ALA A 80 -12.56 9.01 -0.21
CA ALA A 80 -12.00 8.94 1.13
C ALA A 80 -11.00 7.79 1.30
N VAL A 81 -10.81 6.95 0.28
CA VAL A 81 -10.00 5.75 0.40
C VAL A 81 -8.63 5.97 -0.21
N TYR A 82 -7.60 5.75 0.59
CA TYR A 82 -6.21 5.76 0.15
C TYR A 82 -5.78 4.34 -0.21
N ARG A 83 -4.95 4.23 -1.23
CA ARG A 83 -4.32 2.97 -1.60
C ARG A 83 -2.82 3.15 -1.60
N PHE A 84 -2.16 2.34 -0.79
CA PHE A 84 -0.70 2.37 -0.67
C PHE A 84 -0.13 1.12 -1.30
N LEU A 85 0.86 1.28 -2.15
CA LEU A 85 1.55 0.16 -2.79
C LEU A 85 2.97 0.09 -2.24
N VAL A 86 3.28 -1.03 -1.59
CA VAL A 86 4.54 -1.20 -0.87
C VAL A 86 5.26 -2.43 -1.41
N ARG A 87 6.56 -2.30 -1.63
CA ARG A 87 7.40 -3.46 -1.96
C ARG A 87 8.24 -3.83 -0.76
N LYS A 88 8.22 -5.10 -0.41
CA LYS A 88 9.03 -5.60 0.69
C LYS A 88 10.50 -5.64 0.27
N THR A 89 11.36 -4.97 1.03
CA THR A 89 12.79 -4.89 0.74
C THR A 89 13.62 -5.72 1.70
N ARG A 90 13.06 -6.02 2.87
CA ARG A 90 13.77 -6.81 3.88
C ARG A 90 12.83 -7.53 4.83
#